data_a8d8451073d581c9c323e96f0bc23ea5
#
_entry.id   a8d8451073d581c9c323e96f0bc23ea5
#
_cell.length_a   1.000
_cell.length_b   1.000
_cell.length_c   1.000
_cell.angle_alpha   90.00
_cell.angle_beta   90.00
_cell.angle_gamma   90.00
#
_symmetry.space_group_name_H-M   'P 1'
#
loop_
_entity.id
_entity.type
_entity.pdbx_description
1 polymer ?
#
loop_
_entity_poly.entity_id
_entity_poly.type
_entity_poly.pdbx_seq_one_letter_code
_entity_poly.pdbx_strand_id
1 'polypeptide(L)'
;MGAKMTKTILASMLALGAISTAAFAGQVEYGQGVFSPEQGVVCDREGNFCADGTGISASWTDQYMGAEAARNLGEVDTSEFVLHNGVMCTVETQSCATHGKINKSSKKIQAMVFGN
;
A
#
# COMPACT_ATOMS: atom_id res chain seq x y z
N MET A 1 24.03 28.40 29.30
CA MET A 1 23.98 28.16 28.87
C MET A 1 24.09 27.39 28.36
N GLY A 2 24.15 27.45 28.40
CA GLY A 2 24.10 26.76 27.66
C GLY A 2 23.81 26.11 27.33
N ALA A 3 23.53 26.16 27.63
CA ALA A 3 23.21 25.56 27.21
C ALA A 3 22.79 25.33 26.58
N LYS A 4 22.71 25.71 26.52
CA LYS A 4 22.32 25.55 25.80
C LYS A 4 22.34 24.85 24.99
N MET A 5 22.51 24.68 25.01
CA MET A 5 22.54 24.17 24.14
C MET A 5 22.21 23.30 23.80
N THR A 6 21.92 23.17 24.12
CA THR A 6 21.61 22.45 23.72
C THR A 6 20.86 22.01 23.24
N LYS A 7 20.47 22.22 23.26
CA LYS A 7 19.73 21.93 22.70
C LYS A 7 19.57 21.51 21.69
N THR A 8 19.77 21.67 21.56
CA THR A 8 19.62 21.44 20.58
C THR A 8 19.75 20.47 20.02
N ILE A 9 19.95 20.18 20.22
CA ILE A 9 20.00 19.36 19.57
C ILE A 9 19.33 18.52 19.39
N LEU A 10 18.80 18.35 19.82
CA LEU A 10 18.11 17.68 19.48
C LEU A 10 17.42 17.56 18.76
N ALA A 11 17.25 18.08 18.97
CA ALA A 11 16.50 18.04 18.15
C ALA A 11 16.75 17.53 17.01
N SER A 12 17.25 17.52 17.00
CA SER A 12 17.36 17.13 15.94
C SER A 12 17.40 15.96 15.71
N MET A 13 17.43 15.46 16.18
CA MET A 13 17.43 14.49 15.77
C MET A 13 16.56 13.83 15.55
N LEU A 14 16.03 13.95 15.92
CA LEU A 14 15.30 13.50 15.60
C LEU A 14 14.96 13.45 14.66
N ALA A 15 15.17 13.57 14.76
CA ALA A 15 14.69 13.68 13.60
C ALA A 15 15.30 12.93 12.62
N LEU A 16 15.98 12.36 12.77
CA LEU A 16 16.54 11.83 11.83
C LEU A 16 16.27 10.52 11.40
N GLY A 17 16.35 9.51 11.96
CA GLY A 17 16.05 8.21 11.50
C GLY A 17 14.67 8.04 11.03
N ALA A 18 13.84 8.82 11.58
CA ALA A 18 12.45 8.79 11.20
C ALA A 18 12.23 9.16 9.76
N ILE A 19 13.24 9.68 9.10
CA ILE A 19 13.07 10.17 7.76
C ILE A 19 12.71 9.07 6.81
N SER A 20 13.30 7.90 6.96
CA SER A 20 12.99 6.83 6.05
C SER A 20 11.55 6.39 6.19
N THR A 21 11.02 6.42 7.39
CA THR A 21 9.62 6.06 7.56
C THR A 21 8.70 7.16 7.09
N ALA A 22 9.23 8.37 6.95
CA ALA A 22 8.40 9.46 6.46
C ALA A 22 7.88 9.19 5.08
N ALA A 23 8.57 8.38 4.27
CA ALA A 23 8.09 8.02 2.96
C ALA A 23 6.76 7.28 3.03
N PHE A 24 6.47 6.64 4.16
CA PHE A 24 5.22 5.93 4.36
C PHE A 24 4.57 6.31 5.68
N ALA A 25 4.83 7.53 6.15
CA ALA A 25 4.23 8.00 7.37
C ALA A 25 2.73 8.07 7.28
N GLY A 26 2.21 8.23 6.07
CA GLY A 26 0.79 8.19 5.84
C GLY A 26 0.50 7.26 4.71
N GLN A 27 -0.76 7.06 4.45
CA GLN A 27 -1.11 6.22 3.33
C GLN A 27 -1.02 7.00 2.03
N VAL A 28 -0.76 6.28 0.96
CA VAL A 28 -0.70 6.84 -0.38
C VAL A 28 -2.02 6.54 -1.07
N GLU A 29 -2.65 7.57 -1.63
CA GLU A 29 -3.93 7.41 -2.30
C GLU A 29 -3.72 7.29 -3.79
N TYR A 30 -4.41 6.34 -4.40
CA TYR A 30 -4.35 6.12 -5.84
C TYR A 30 -5.66 6.44 -6.54
N GLY A 31 -6.66 6.89 -5.79
CA GLY A 31 -7.94 7.28 -6.38
C GLY A 31 -9.00 6.21 -6.26
N GLN A 32 -10.23 6.66 -6.16
CA GLN A 32 -11.44 5.81 -6.13
C GLN A 32 -11.41 4.77 -5.02
N GLY A 33 -10.88 5.17 -3.87
CA GLY A 33 -10.86 4.29 -2.72
C GLY A 33 -9.66 3.35 -2.67
N VAL A 34 -8.79 3.40 -3.65
CA VAL A 34 -7.59 2.55 -3.68
C VAL A 34 -6.46 3.30 -2.99
N PHE A 35 -5.82 2.64 -2.04
CA PHE A 35 -4.74 3.27 -1.28
C PHE A 35 -3.72 2.23 -0.85
N SER A 36 -2.55 2.71 -0.48
CA SER A 36 -1.51 1.87 0.08
C SER A 36 -1.24 2.30 1.51
N PRO A 37 -1.53 1.44 2.51
CA PRO A 37 -1.24 1.79 3.90
C PRO A 37 0.22 1.63 4.24
N GLU A 38 0.92 0.77 3.51
CA GLU A 38 2.35 0.59 3.69
C GLU A 38 2.92 -0.03 2.44
N GLN A 39 4.22 0.02 2.31
CA GLN A 39 4.88 -0.45 1.10
C GLN A 39 4.61 -1.92 0.86
N GLY A 40 4.26 -2.26 -0.36
CA GLY A 40 3.99 -3.64 -0.74
C GLY A 40 2.54 -4.02 -0.60
N VAL A 41 1.70 -3.18 -0.01
CA VAL A 41 0.29 -3.50 0.25
C VAL A 41 -0.60 -2.46 -0.41
N VAL A 42 -1.60 -2.92 -1.13
CA VAL A 42 -2.62 -2.06 -1.72
C VAL A 42 -3.97 -2.50 -1.22
N CYS A 43 -4.81 -1.54 -0.87
CA CYS A 43 -6.15 -1.81 -0.36
C CYS A 43 -7.17 -1.08 -1.20
N ASP A 44 -8.36 -1.65 -1.27
CA ASP A 44 -9.46 -1.12 -2.05
C ASP A 44 -10.67 -0.98 -1.12
N ARG A 45 -11.03 0.28 -0.80
CA ARG A 45 -12.16 0.50 0.11
C ARG A 45 -13.48 0.04 -0.48
N GLU A 46 -13.62 0.21 -1.79
CA GLU A 46 -14.84 -0.21 -2.47
C GLU A 46 -14.96 -1.73 -2.52
N GLY A 47 -13.83 -2.39 -2.78
CA GLY A 47 -13.82 -3.85 -2.84
C GLY A 47 -13.68 -4.51 -1.49
N ASN A 48 -13.32 -3.74 -0.49
CA ASN A 48 -13.21 -4.20 0.89
C ASN A 48 -12.18 -5.30 1.05
N PHE A 49 -11.01 -5.11 0.43
CA PHE A 49 -9.92 -6.08 0.52
C PHE A 49 -8.57 -5.38 0.40
N CYS A 50 -7.53 -6.09 0.82
CA CYS A 50 -6.15 -5.69 0.61
C CYS A 50 -5.41 -6.82 -0.08
N ALA A 51 -4.37 -6.43 -0.81
CA ALA A 51 -3.55 -7.38 -1.57
C ALA A 51 -2.09 -6.98 -1.47
N ASP A 52 -1.22 -7.94 -1.72
CA ASP A 52 0.21 -7.68 -1.79
C ASP A 52 0.78 -8.44 -2.98
N GLY A 53 2.10 -8.61 -3.02
CA GLY A 53 2.75 -9.27 -4.16
C GLY A 53 2.36 -10.72 -4.33
N THR A 54 1.70 -11.32 -3.36
CA THR A 54 1.22 -12.69 -3.47
C THR A 54 -0.28 -12.76 -3.77
N GLY A 55 -0.94 -11.62 -3.90
CA GLY A 55 -2.35 -11.59 -4.23
C GLY A 55 -3.20 -11.04 -3.10
N ILE A 56 -4.50 -11.25 -3.20
CA ILE A 56 -5.43 -10.82 -2.17
C ILE A 56 -5.08 -11.52 -0.86
N SER A 57 -5.01 -10.75 0.21
CA SER A 57 -4.51 -11.23 1.49
C SER A 57 -5.57 -11.06 2.57
N ALA A 58 -5.97 -12.15 3.19
CA ALA A 58 -6.89 -12.09 4.32
C ALA A 58 -6.25 -11.39 5.51
N SER A 59 -4.97 -11.59 5.68
CA SER A 59 -4.23 -11.02 6.81
C SER A 59 -4.17 -9.50 6.72
N TRP A 60 -3.78 -8.98 5.57
CA TRP A 60 -3.76 -7.53 5.38
C TRP A 60 -5.17 -6.95 5.40
N THR A 61 -6.13 -7.69 4.86
CA THR A 61 -7.52 -7.25 4.87
C THR A 61 -8.02 -7.11 6.31
N ASP A 62 -7.70 -8.11 7.15
CA ASP A 62 -8.07 -8.05 8.56
C ASP A 62 -7.46 -6.81 9.21
N GLN A 63 -6.19 -6.58 8.97
CA GLN A 63 -5.46 -5.49 9.64
C GLN A 63 -5.99 -4.11 9.26
N TYR A 64 -6.30 -3.91 7.99
CA TYR A 64 -6.64 -2.56 7.52
C TYR A 64 -8.12 -2.36 7.23
N MET A 65 -8.89 -3.43 7.05
CA MET A 65 -10.31 -3.33 6.73
C MET A 65 -11.21 -3.98 7.78
N GLY A 66 -10.62 -4.78 8.68
CA GLY A 66 -11.37 -5.39 9.76
C GLY A 66 -11.61 -6.86 9.56
N ALA A 67 -11.94 -7.54 10.65
CA ALA A 67 -12.11 -8.99 10.66
C ALA A 67 -13.28 -9.43 9.79
N GLU A 68 -14.32 -8.62 9.73
CA GLU A 68 -15.48 -9.00 8.93
C GLU A 68 -15.16 -8.99 7.45
N ALA A 69 -14.40 -7.97 7.00
CA ALA A 69 -13.98 -7.92 5.61
C ALA A 69 -13.12 -9.14 5.27
N ALA A 70 -12.23 -9.51 6.18
CA ALA A 70 -11.37 -10.66 5.95
C ALA A 70 -12.20 -11.95 5.85
N ARG A 71 -13.19 -12.10 6.71
CA ARG A 71 -14.05 -13.29 6.67
C ARG A 71 -14.86 -13.34 5.38
N ASN A 72 -15.26 -12.17 4.90
CA ASN A 72 -16.09 -12.12 3.69
C ASN A 72 -15.33 -12.42 2.42
N LEU A 73 -14.00 -12.45 2.47
CA LEU A 73 -13.23 -12.83 1.29
C LEU A 73 -13.51 -14.27 0.89
N GLY A 74 -13.68 -15.14 1.89
CA GLY A 74 -13.94 -16.54 1.60
C GLY A 74 -12.78 -17.15 0.82
N GLU A 75 -13.11 -17.95 -0.16
CA GLU A 75 -12.14 -18.55 -1.05
C GLU A 75 -12.05 -17.69 -2.29
N VAL A 76 -10.96 -16.94 -2.42
CA VAL A 76 -10.76 -16.06 -3.57
C VAL A 76 -9.59 -16.56 -4.38
N ASP A 77 -9.64 -16.25 -5.68
CA ASP A 77 -8.52 -16.49 -6.56
C ASP A 77 -7.49 -15.41 -6.26
N THR A 78 -6.35 -15.81 -5.73
CA THR A 78 -5.32 -14.85 -5.35
C THR A 78 -4.36 -14.53 -6.47
N SER A 79 -4.53 -15.15 -7.66
CA SER A 79 -3.59 -14.97 -8.75
C SER A 79 -3.74 -13.61 -9.43
N GLU A 80 -4.87 -12.96 -9.27
CA GLU A 80 -5.05 -11.62 -9.82
C GLU A 80 -6.07 -10.88 -8.97
N PHE A 81 -6.01 -9.55 -9.05
CA PHE A 81 -6.99 -8.73 -8.36
C PHE A 81 -7.27 -7.47 -9.17
N VAL A 82 -8.52 -7.02 -9.10
CA VAL A 82 -8.98 -5.86 -9.83
C VAL A 82 -9.38 -4.80 -8.82
N LEU A 83 -8.80 -3.62 -8.97
CA LEU A 83 -9.07 -2.50 -8.07
C LEU A 83 -10.14 -1.61 -8.70
N HIS A 84 -10.87 -0.91 -7.84
CA HIS A 84 -12.00 -0.10 -8.33
C HIS A 84 -11.55 1.14 -9.10
N ASN A 85 -10.26 1.44 -9.11
CA ASN A 85 -9.75 2.50 -9.98
C ASN A 85 -9.41 2.00 -11.38
N GLY A 86 -9.74 0.73 -11.68
CA GLY A 86 -9.55 0.18 -13.01
C GLY A 86 -8.25 -0.58 -13.21
N VAL A 87 -7.39 -0.60 -12.21
CA VAL A 87 -6.11 -1.29 -12.33
C VAL A 87 -6.30 -2.77 -11.97
N MET A 88 -5.80 -3.64 -12.83
CA MET A 88 -5.80 -5.08 -12.60
C MET A 88 -4.36 -5.55 -12.50
N CYS A 89 -4.07 -6.35 -11.47
CA CYS A 89 -2.73 -6.86 -11.25
C CYS A 89 -2.74 -8.38 -11.31
N THR A 90 -1.70 -8.93 -11.93
CA THR A 90 -1.53 -10.37 -12.07
C THR A 90 -0.27 -10.77 -11.32
N VAL A 91 -0.43 -11.70 -10.40
CA VAL A 91 0.66 -12.10 -9.50
C VAL A 91 1.75 -12.84 -10.28
N GLU A 92 1.35 -13.74 -11.16
CA GLU A 92 2.31 -14.57 -11.87
C GLU A 92 3.30 -13.75 -12.68
N THR A 93 2.81 -12.71 -13.34
CA THR A 93 3.68 -11.86 -14.16
C THR A 93 4.18 -10.64 -13.40
N GLN A 94 3.68 -10.43 -12.17
CA GLN A 94 4.04 -9.29 -11.33
C GLN A 94 3.83 -7.98 -12.09
N SER A 95 2.67 -7.85 -12.73
CA SER A 95 2.39 -6.71 -13.55
C SER A 95 0.98 -6.22 -13.34
N CYS A 96 0.78 -4.93 -13.62
CA CYS A 96 -0.52 -4.29 -13.50
C CYS A 96 -0.80 -3.50 -14.77
N ALA A 97 -2.09 -3.42 -15.12
CA ALA A 97 -2.54 -2.67 -16.29
C ALA A 97 -3.89 -2.06 -15.98
N THR A 98 -4.22 -0.97 -16.65
CA THR A 98 -5.52 -0.32 -16.52
C THR A 98 -6.30 -0.57 -17.79
N HIS A 99 -7.39 -1.35 -17.67
CA HIS A 99 -8.21 -1.70 -18.83
C HIS A 99 -7.35 -2.26 -19.95
N GLY A 100 -6.41 -3.14 -19.59
CA GLY A 100 -5.56 -3.79 -20.57
C GLY A 100 -4.37 -2.98 -21.05
N LYS A 101 -4.20 -1.77 -20.54
CA LYS A 101 -3.11 -0.89 -21.01
C LYS A 101 -2.23 -0.48 -19.85
N ILE A 102 -0.94 -0.42 -20.12
CA ILE A 102 0.02 0.05 -19.11
C ILE A 102 0.04 1.56 -19.16
N ASN A 103 -0.26 2.19 -18.04
CA ASN A 103 -0.26 3.64 -17.96
C ASN A 103 0.40 4.07 -16.65
N LYS A 104 0.39 5.37 -16.40
CA LYS A 104 1.06 5.91 -15.21
C LYS A 104 0.50 5.32 -13.93
N SER A 105 -0.81 5.20 -13.86
CA SER A 105 -1.50 4.69 -12.68
C SER A 105 -1.13 3.23 -12.41
N SER A 106 -1.19 2.39 -13.44
CA SER A 106 -0.87 0.98 -13.27
C SER A 106 0.60 0.78 -12.95
N LYS A 107 1.48 1.61 -13.51
CA LYS A 107 2.91 1.52 -13.21
C LYS A 107 3.20 1.84 -11.77
N LYS A 108 2.52 2.85 -11.22
CA LYS A 108 2.73 3.21 -9.82
C LYS A 108 2.31 2.09 -8.88
N ILE A 109 1.17 1.49 -9.16
CA ILE A 109 0.69 0.40 -8.33
C ILE A 109 1.56 -0.83 -8.48
N GLN A 110 2.00 -1.12 -9.72
CA GLN A 110 2.90 -2.25 -9.93
C GLN A 110 4.20 -2.09 -9.15
N ALA A 111 4.79 -0.91 -9.18
CA ALA A 111 6.03 -0.65 -8.45
C ALA A 111 5.80 -0.78 -6.95
N MET A 112 4.65 -0.32 -6.48
CA MET A 112 4.33 -0.37 -5.06
C MET A 112 4.12 -1.80 -4.59
N VAL A 113 3.37 -2.61 -5.36
CA VAL A 113 2.98 -3.94 -4.92
C VAL A 113 4.10 -4.96 -5.16
N PHE A 114 4.72 -4.91 -6.33
CA PHE A 114 5.69 -5.93 -6.73
C PHE A 114 7.14 -5.45 -6.67
N GLY A 115 7.36 -4.16 -6.53
CA GLY A 115 8.72 -3.66 -6.44
C GLY A 115 9.40 -3.48 -7.78
N ASN A 116 8.68 -3.56 -8.85
CA ASN A 116 9.25 -3.40 -10.18
C ASN A 116 8.38 -2.49 -11.04
#